data_926f2179d25bf1875931273d4381dd12
#
_entry.id   926f2179d25bf1875931273d4381dd12
#
_cell.length_a   1.000
_cell.length_b   1.000
_cell.length_c   1.000
_cell.angle_alpha   90.00
_cell.angle_beta   90.00
_cell.angle_gamma   90.00
#
_symmetry.space_group_name_H-M   'P 1'
#
loop_
_entity.id
_entity.type
_entity.pdbx_description
1 polymer ?
#
loop_
_entity_poly.entity_id
_entity_poly.type
_entity_poly.pdbx_seq_one_letter_code
_entity_poly.pdbx_strand_id
1 'polypeptide(L)' 'MDENGSGPRGYLLFAWSPGGYHLAEEDGDLPAVGAEIQDGGRTLQVTKIGPSPLPGDARPCVFTVGAR' A
#
# COMPACT_ATOMS: atom_id res chain seq x y z
N MET A 1 20.09 15.39 2.08
CA MET A 1 19.88 15.05 2.39
C MET A 1 19.22 14.48 2.62
N ASP A 2 19.12 14.50 2.47
CA ASP A 2 18.52 14.07 2.71
C ASP A 2 17.87 13.60 3.01
N GLU A 3 17.72 13.59 2.86
CA GLU A 3 17.24 13.22 3.21
C GLU A 3 16.75 12.75 3.72
N ASN A 4 16.66 12.85 3.77
CA ASN A 4 16.32 12.48 4.29
C ASN A 4 16.18 11.96 5.03
N GLY A 5 16.55 12.27 4.77
CA GLY A 5 16.93 11.49 5.89
C GLY A 5 15.84 10.91 6.73
N SER A 6 14.81 11.12 6.45
CA SER A 6 13.65 10.78 7.23
C SER A 6 13.16 9.37 6.91
N GLY A 7 13.94 8.45 6.70
CA GLY A 7 13.51 7.09 6.50
C GLY A 7 12.84 6.86 5.14
N PRO A 8 12.39 5.66 4.89
CA PRO A 8 11.84 5.31 3.58
C PRO A 8 10.57 6.10 3.28
N ARG A 9 10.43 6.44 2.02
CA ARG A 9 9.24 7.10 1.53
C ARG A 9 8.33 6.06 0.89
N GLY A 10 7.07 6.43 0.78
CA GLY A 10 6.11 5.54 0.15
C GLY A 10 5.58 4.49 1.10
N TYR A 11 4.99 3.49 0.53
CA TYR A 11 4.32 2.46 1.31
C TYR A 11 4.25 1.18 0.51
N LEU A 12 3.90 0.09 1.19
CA LEU A 12 3.60 -1.17 0.54
C LEU A 12 2.10 -1.26 0.29
N LEU A 13 1.74 -1.83 -0.84
CA LEU A 13 0.35 -2.03 -1.20
C LEU A 13 0.08 -3.52 -1.33
N PHE A 14 -0.80 -4.02 -0.49
CA PHE A 14 -1.25 -5.40 -0.58
C PHE A 14 -2.49 -5.39 -1.44
N ALA A 15 -2.28 -5.58 -2.75
CA ALA A 15 -3.30 -5.34 -3.76
C ALA A 15 -4.12 -6.58 -4.03
N TRP A 16 -5.42 -6.43 -3.91
CA TRP A 16 -6.35 -7.52 -4.19
C TRP A 16 -6.50 -7.70 -5.71
N SER A 17 -6.63 -8.96 -6.12
CA SER A 17 -7.03 -9.30 -7.47
C SER A 17 -7.87 -10.57 -7.41
N PRO A 18 -8.61 -10.89 -8.49
CA PRO A 18 -9.39 -12.14 -8.49
C PRO A 18 -8.55 -13.39 -8.27
N GLY A 19 -7.29 -13.36 -8.66
CA GLY A 19 -6.40 -14.49 -8.47
C GLY A 19 -5.70 -14.51 -7.14
N GLY A 20 -5.91 -13.51 -6.29
CA GLY A 20 -5.28 -13.42 -4.98
C GLY A 20 -4.63 -12.08 -4.78
N TYR A 21 -3.86 -11.95 -3.70
CA TYR A 21 -3.18 -10.70 -3.38
C TYR A 21 -1.77 -10.70 -3.90
N HIS A 22 -1.27 -9.52 -4.21
CA HIS A 22 0.15 -9.36 -4.48
C HIS A 22 0.65 -8.12 -3.77
N LEU A 23 1.93 -8.11 -3.46
CA LEU A 23 2.56 -7.01 -2.72
C LEU A 23 3.30 -6.13 -3.71
N ALA A 24 3.01 -4.85 -3.69
CA ALA A 24 3.65 -3.88 -4.56
C ALA A 24 4.26 -2.76 -3.72
N GLU A 25 5.23 -2.08 -4.30
CA GLU A 25 5.84 -0.90 -3.67
C GLU A 25 5.30 0.33 -4.37
N GLU A 26 4.84 1.29 -3.58
CA GLU A 26 4.25 2.50 -4.11
C GLU A 26 4.95 3.71 -3.53
N ASP A 27 5.04 4.76 -4.35
CA ASP A 27 5.57 6.03 -3.90
C ASP A 27 4.43 6.98 -3.60
N GLY A 28 4.75 8.04 -2.88
CA GLY A 28 3.80 9.10 -2.65
C GLY A 28 3.15 9.02 -1.28
N ASP A 29 2.07 9.74 -1.15
CA ASP A 29 1.40 9.87 0.13
C ASP A 29 0.63 8.63 0.46
N LEU A 30 0.65 8.29 1.75
CA LEU A 30 -0.09 7.14 2.25
C LEU A 30 -1.58 7.41 2.13
N PRO A 31 -2.34 6.52 1.47
CA PRO A 31 -3.79 6.71 1.41
C PRO A 31 -4.44 6.44 2.76
N ALA A 32 -5.63 6.98 2.94
CA ALA A 32 -6.38 6.77 4.17
C ALA A 32 -7.25 5.53 4.05
N VAL A 33 -7.60 4.95 5.20
CA VAL A 33 -8.59 3.88 5.23
C VAL A 33 -9.90 4.39 4.64
N GLY A 34 -10.48 3.61 3.75
CA GLY A 34 -11.68 3.99 3.02
C GLY A 34 -11.44 4.61 1.67
N ALA A 35 -10.20 5.01 1.40
CA ALA A 35 -9.86 5.59 0.09
C ALA A 35 -9.91 4.54 -1.00
N GLU A 36 -10.12 4.99 -2.22
CA GLU A 36 -10.08 4.12 -3.39
C GLU A 36 -8.78 4.33 -4.13
N ILE A 37 -8.23 3.23 -4.63
CA ILE A 37 -6.96 3.22 -5.34
C ILE A 37 -7.18 2.52 -6.68
N GLN A 38 -6.58 3.06 -7.73
CA GLN A 38 -6.58 2.41 -9.03
C GLN A 38 -5.33 1.55 -9.15
N ASP A 39 -5.51 0.30 -9.53
CA ASP A 39 -4.40 -0.62 -9.70
C ASP A 39 -4.68 -1.55 -10.87
N GLY A 40 -3.96 -1.37 -11.97
CA GLY A 40 -4.07 -2.25 -13.12
C GLY A 40 -5.45 -2.32 -13.71
N GLY A 41 -6.17 -1.21 -13.76
CA GLY A 41 -7.51 -1.17 -14.31
C GLY A 41 -8.59 -1.58 -13.33
N ARG A 42 -8.22 -1.86 -12.09
CA ARG A 42 -9.15 -2.19 -11.04
C ARG A 42 -9.22 -1.06 -10.03
N THR A 43 -10.38 -0.94 -9.40
CA THR A 43 -10.52 -0.05 -8.27
C THR A 43 -10.48 -0.87 -7.00
N LEU A 44 -9.60 -0.49 -6.10
CA LEU A 44 -9.43 -1.16 -4.81
C LEU A 44 -9.81 -0.20 -3.70
N GLN A 45 -10.29 -0.73 -2.60
CA GLN A 45 -10.62 0.08 -1.43
C GLN A 45 -9.67 -0.27 -0.30
N VAL A 46 -9.11 0.74 0.35
CA VAL A 46 -8.24 0.56 1.49
C VAL A 46 -9.10 0.18 2.69
N THR A 47 -8.80 -0.96 3.29
CA THR A 47 -9.56 -1.43 4.45
C THR A 47 -8.78 -1.29 5.73
N LYS A 48 -7.45 -1.28 5.65
CA LYS A 48 -6.63 -1.29 6.85
C LYS A 48 -5.23 -0.84 6.48
N ILE A 49 -4.56 -0.19 7.42
CA ILE A 49 -3.15 0.15 7.28
C ILE A 49 -2.44 -0.43 8.48
N GLY A 50 -1.40 -1.19 8.24
CA GLY A 50 -0.65 -1.84 9.30
C GLY A 50 0.82 -1.88 9.01
N PRO A 51 1.58 -2.64 9.78
CA PRO A 51 3.02 -2.75 9.56
C PRO A 51 3.33 -3.58 8.32
N SER A 52 4.55 -3.38 7.79
CA SER A 52 5.01 -4.19 6.68
C SER A 52 5.08 -5.65 7.08
N PRO A 53 4.66 -6.58 6.19
CA PRO A 53 4.85 -8.01 6.46
C PRO A 53 6.29 -8.47 6.20
N LEU A 54 7.14 -7.59 5.67
CA LEU A 54 8.50 -7.96 5.34
C LEU A 54 9.43 -7.71 6.52
N PRO A 55 10.31 -8.67 6.85
CA PRO A 55 11.26 -8.46 7.95
C PRO A 55 12.15 -7.25 7.69
N GLY A 56 12.32 -6.43 8.70
CA GLY A 56 13.22 -5.28 8.61
C GLY A 56 12.71 -4.11 7.81
N ASP A 57 11.47 -4.18 7.35
CA ASP A 57 10.89 -3.10 6.55
C ASP A 57 9.98 -2.26 7.43
N ALA A 58 10.28 -0.98 7.54
CA ALA A 58 9.53 -0.08 8.41
C ALA A 58 8.40 0.65 7.70
N ARG A 59 8.21 0.41 6.41
CA ARG A 59 7.16 1.10 5.67
C ARG A 59 5.79 0.61 6.09
N PRO A 60 4.77 1.48 6.07
CA PRO A 60 3.41 1.01 6.32
C PRO A 60 2.91 0.16 5.16
N CYS A 61 2.01 -0.73 5.45
CA CYS A 61 1.40 -1.59 4.45
C CYS A 61 -0.10 -1.28 4.38
N VAL A 62 -0.56 -1.02 3.17
CA VAL A 62 -1.96 -0.70 2.90
C VAL A 62 -2.64 -1.98 2.42
N PHE A 63 -3.68 -2.40 3.13
CA PHE A 63 -4.44 -3.59 2.78
C PHE A 63 -5.70 -3.18 2.05
N THR A 64 -6.04 -3.91 1.00
CA THR A 64 -7.15 -3.55 0.14
C THR A 64 -8.09 -4.72 -0.11
N VAL A 65 -9.29 -4.38 -0.56
CA VAL A 65 -10.22 -5.35 -1.13
C VAL A 65 -10.70 -4.80 -2.46
N GLY A 66 -11.28 -5.64 -3.27
CA GLY A 66 -11.84 -5.19 -4.53
C GLY A 66 -13.01 -4.27 -4.28
N ALA A 67 -13.00 -3.10 -4.92
CA ALA A 67 -14.14 -2.19 -4.90
C ALA A 67 -14.95 -2.37 -6.17
N ARG A 68 -16.21 -1.97 -6.10
CA ARG A 68 -17.14 -2.19 -7.20
C ARG A 68 -17.05 -1.13 -8.28
#